data_e83932132f5eeb510cd0b98d0e11114e
#
_entry.id   e83932132f5eeb510cd0b98d0e11114e
#
_cell.length_a   1.000
_cell.length_b   1.000
_cell.length_c   1.000
_cell.angle_alpha   90.00
_cell.angle_beta   90.00
_cell.angle_gamma   90.00
#
_symmetry.space_group_name_H-M   'P 1'
#
loop_
_entity.id
_entity.type
_entity.pdbx_description
1 polymer ?
#
loop_
_entity_poly.entity_id
_entity_poly.type
_entity_poly.pdbx_seq_one_letter_code
_entity_poly.pdbx_strand_id
1 'polypeptide(L)'
;MQLGRGEKTDVALWEWPGVVSLEAPLVAALWQRLLAQTLGVPLGWPQTLLLGAGVWLVYAADRWLDARGAGSGSPFRHRFYRLHRLPVAALWLAVLGASLGLALARLGALELSTGLALSAAALAYLLRRHGSRGQPFRELEVALLFAFGGGFFLLFAGAPLLPLLELLAPFSALCFVNVALIGLWEGDERSVPLARRFPALGRALPVGTFMLAAGLLLAAPFSPYRPVYLAAALSALLLGVLARTAPLKPTTQHALADAALFTPLLFLVPA
;
A
#
# COMPACT_ATOMS: atom_id res chain seq x y z
N MET A 1 29.16 -1.44 30.80
CA MET A 1 28.43 -1.71 29.57
C MET A 1 27.43 -2.84 29.88
N GLN A 2 26.23 -2.47 30.41
CA GLN A 2 25.19 -3.44 30.75
C GLN A 2 24.41 -3.76 29.47
N LEU A 3 24.57 -4.98 29.00
CA LEU A 3 23.69 -5.58 28.01
C LEU A 3 22.30 -5.67 28.64
N GLY A 4 21.41 -4.78 28.25
CA GLY A 4 20.02 -4.79 28.68
C GLY A 4 19.39 -6.15 28.39
N ARG A 5 18.82 -6.75 29.45
CA ARG A 5 17.98 -7.95 29.40
C ARG A 5 16.98 -7.81 28.23
N GLY A 6 16.93 -8.84 27.40
CA GLY A 6 16.11 -8.87 26.21
C GLY A 6 14.67 -8.47 26.47
N GLU A 7 14.32 -7.31 25.98
CA GLU A 7 12.93 -6.93 25.77
C GLU A 7 12.37 -7.95 24.77
N LYS A 8 11.58 -8.91 25.31
CA LYS A 8 10.91 -9.89 24.48
C LYS A 8 10.16 -9.11 23.41
N THR A 9 10.50 -9.36 22.16
CA THR A 9 9.79 -8.80 21.00
C THR A 9 8.42 -9.45 20.97
N ASP A 10 7.43 -8.83 21.61
CA ASP A 10 6.02 -9.26 21.56
C ASP A 10 5.39 -8.98 20.17
N VAL A 11 6.14 -9.22 19.10
CA VAL A 11 5.64 -9.15 17.73
C VAL A 11 5.20 -10.54 17.32
N ALA A 12 3.92 -10.70 17.06
CA ALA A 12 3.36 -11.95 16.59
C ALA A 12 3.87 -12.27 15.17
N LEU A 13 3.95 -13.56 14.83
CA LEU A 13 4.46 -14.00 13.51
C LEU A 13 3.70 -13.35 12.33
N TRP A 14 2.41 -13.16 12.46
CA TRP A 14 1.56 -12.56 11.43
C TRP A 14 1.75 -11.03 11.28
N GLU A 15 2.43 -10.34 12.22
CA GLU A 15 2.79 -8.92 12.13
C GLU A 15 4.12 -8.70 11.38
N TRP A 16 4.92 -9.76 11.16
CA TRP A 16 6.23 -9.67 10.50
C TRP A 16 6.18 -9.12 9.07
N PRO A 17 5.20 -9.46 8.22
CA PRO A 17 5.10 -8.83 6.89
C PRO A 17 5.12 -7.31 6.95
N GLY A 18 4.41 -6.69 7.93
CA GLY A 18 4.43 -5.24 8.16
C GLY A 18 5.77 -4.72 8.66
N VAL A 19 6.48 -5.50 9.50
CA VAL A 19 7.81 -5.14 9.98
C VAL A 19 8.80 -5.04 8.81
N VAL A 20 8.77 -5.98 7.88
CA VAL A 20 9.68 -6.01 6.70
C VAL A 20 9.10 -5.35 5.45
N SER A 21 7.96 -4.63 5.60
CA SER A 21 7.31 -3.86 4.54
C SER A 21 6.85 -4.70 3.33
N LEU A 22 6.41 -5.94 3.56
CA LEU A 22 5.92 -6.84 2.51
C LEU A 22 4.41 -6.74 2.27
N GLU A 23 3.63 -6.17 3.18
CA GLU A 23 2.17 -6.07 3.05
C GLU A 23 1.77 -5.28 1.81
N ALA A 24 2.30 -4.06 1.65
CA ALA A 24 1.98 -3.19 0.53
C ALA A 24 2.37 -3.77 -0.85
N PRO A 25 3.56 -4.37 -1.06
CA PRO A 25 3.88 -5.10 -2.29
C PRO A 25 2.92 -6.23 -2.61
N LEU A 26 2.51 -7.00 -1.61
CA LEU A 26 1.55 -8.10 -1.80
C LEU A 26 0.17 -7.58 -2.19
N VAL A 27 -0.32 -6.53 -1.51
CA VAL A 27 -1.57 -5.85 -1.90
C VAL A 27 -1.50 -5.38 -3.34
N ALA A 28 -0.42 -4.66 -3.73
CA ALA A 28 -0.27 -4.17 -5.09
C ALA A 28 -0.29 -5.30 -6.13
N ALA A 29 0.45 -6.38 -5.87
CA ALA A 29 0.50 -7.54 -6.75
C ALA A 29 -0.86 -8.26 -6.89
N LEU A 30 -1.57 -8.45 -5.78
CA LEU A 30 -2.89 -9.10 -5.75
C LEU A 30 -3.93 -8.29 -6.53
N TRP A 31 -4.00 -6.98 -6.27
CA TRP A 31 -4.92 -6.10 -6.99
C TRP A 31 -4.59 -6.01 -8.46
N GLN A 32 -3.30 -5.89 -8.82
CA GLN A 32 -2.89 -5.89 -10.22
C GLN A 32 -3.33 -7.17 -10.93
N ARG A 33 -3.16 -8.35 -10.29
CA ARG A 33 -3.58 -9.64 -10.85
C ARG A 33 -5.09 -9.75 -11.02
N LEU A 34 -5.86 -9.30 -10.02
CA LEU A 34 -7.31 -9.29 -10.10
C LEU A 34 -7.81 -8.36 -11.22
N LEU A 35 -7.22 -7.18 -11.36
CA LEU A 35 -7.52 -6.23 -12.43
C LEU A 35 -7.20 -6.84 -13.80
N ALA A 36 -6.01 -7.46 -13.96
CA ALA A 36 -5.60 -8.11 -15.20
C ALA A 36 -6.57 -9.23 -15.59
N GLN A 37 -6.89 -10.12 -14.65
CA GLN A 37 -7.83 -11.21 -14.87
C GLN A 37 -9.22 -10.68 -15.26
N THR A 38 -9.72 -9.66 -14.56
CA THR A 38 -11.06 -9.10 -14.79
C THR A 38 -11.17 -8.38 -16.12
N LEU A 39 -10.09 -7.72 -16.56
CA LEU A 39 -10.03 -7.04 -17.87
C LEU A 39 -9.65 -7.99 -19.02
N GLY A 40 -9.34 -9.25 -18.73
CA GLY A 40 -8.88 -10.22 -19.75
C GLY A 40 -7.52 -9.85 -20.36
N VAL A 41 -6.68 -9.12 -19.62
CA VAL A 41 -5.38 -8.62 -20.10
C VAL A 41 -4.28 -9.60 -19.74
N PRO A 42 -3.47 -10.07 -20.71
CA PRO A 42 -2.34 -10.96 -20.44
C PRO A 42 -1.23 -10.19 -19.71
N LEU A 43 -1.00 -10.55 -18.45
CA LEU A 43 0.04 -9.96 -17.62
C LEU A 43 1.05 -11.01 -17.19
N GLY A 44 2.31 -10.83 -17.57
CA GLY A 44 3.40 -11.71 -17.19
C GLY A 44 3.82 -11.57 -15.74
N TRP A 45 4.47 -12.59 -15.18
CA TRP A 45 5.07 -12.51 -13.85
C TRP A 45 6.14 -11.42 -13.69
N PRO A 46 6.97 -11.11 -14.72
CA PRO A 46 7.96 -10.03 -14.62
C PRO A 46 7.34 -8.68 -14.24
N GLN A 47 6.19 -8.31 -14.82
CA GLN A 47 5.50 -7.06 -14.51
C GLN A 47 4.99 -7.02 -13.07
N THR A 48 4.44 -8.13 -12.57
CA THR A 48 3.98 -8.23 -11.18
C THR A 48 5.15 -8.16 -10.21
N LEU A 49 6.28 -8.81 -10.52
CA LEU A 49 7.50 -8.74 -9.72
C LEU A 49 8.08 -7.32 -9.68
N LEU A 50 8.12 -6.63 -10.84
CA LEU A 50 8.58 -5.25 -10.93
C LEU A 50 7.71 -4.30 -10.12
N LEU A 51 6.38 -4.45 -10.17
CA LEU A 51 5.47 -3.67 -9.34
C LEU A 51 5.74 -3.93 -7.85
N GLY A 52 5.75 -5.20 -7.43
CA GLY A 52 6.00 -5.56 -6.03
C GLY A 52 7.35 -5.06 -5.53
N ALA A 53 8.40 -5.21 -6.33
CA ALA A 53 9.74 -4.72 -6.00
C ALA A 53 9.77 -3.18 -5.89
N GLY A 54 9.14 -2.47 -6.83
CA GLY A 54 9.06 -1.01 -6.80
C GLY A 54 8.33 -0.51 -5.56
N VAL A 55 7.19 -1.10 -5.22
CA VAL A 55 6.45 -0.77 -3.99
C VAL A 55 7.30 -1.07 -2.76
N TRP A 56 7.97 -2.23 -2.70
CA TRP A 56 8.84 -2.57 -1.57
C TRP A 56 10.00 -1.58 -1.42
N LEU A 57 10.65 -1.20 -2.51
CA LEU A 57 11.75 -0.23 -2.50
C LEU A 57 11.31 1.12 -1.91
N VAL A 58 10.13 1.61 -2.28
CA VAL A 58 9.57 2.87 -1.76
C VAL A 58 9.24 2.74 -0.26
N TYR A 59 8.54 1.67 0.14
CA TYR A 59 8.15 1.45 1.53
C TYR A 59 9.36 1.20 2.44
N ALA A 60 10.33 0.39 2.01
CA ALA A 60 11.55 0.14 2.76
C ALA A 60 12.39 1.41 2.93
N ALA A 61 12.49 2.26 1.90
CA ALA A 61 13.15 3.56 1.97
C ALA A 61 12.42 4.50 2.96
N ASP A 62 11.10 4.57 2.91
CA ASP A 62 10.27 5.35 3.84
C ASP A 62 10.52 4.92 5.30
N ARG A 63 10.46 3.63 5.59
CA ARG A 63 10.74 3.08 6.93
C ARG A 63 12.17 3.34 7.39
N TRP A 64 13.14 3.24 6.48
CA TRP A 64 14.54 3.53 6.80
C TRP A 64 14.77 5.00 7.12
N LEU A 65 14.11 5.92 6.40
CA LEU A 65 14.13 7.36 6.68
C LEU A 65 13.46 7.69 8.03
N ASP A 66 12.30 7.08 8.32
CA ASP A 66 11.62 7.22 9.61
C ASP A 66 12.46 6.70 10.79
N ALA A 67 13.22 5.62 10.55
CA ALA A 67 14.08 5.02 11.58
C ALA A 67 15.25 5.92 12.03
N ARG A 68 15.64 6.94 11.23
CA ARG A 68 16.73 7.87 11.61
C ARG A 68 16.42 8.66 12.88
N GLY A 69 15.16 8.98 13.14
CA GLY A 69 14.70 9.70 14.33
C GLY A 69 14.12 8.78 15.42
N ALA A 70 14.20 7.46 15.25
CA ALA A 70 13.56 6.53 16.18
C ALA A 70 14.28 6.44 17.51
N GLY A 71 13.58 6.78 18.62
CA GLY A 71 14.02 6.59 19.99
C GLY A 71 13.60 5.24 20.59
N SER A 72 13.80 5.04 21.89
CA SER A 72 13.38 3.83 22.61
C SER A 72 11.87 3.61 22.60
N GLY A 73 11.06 4.67 22.56
CA GLY A 73 9.59 4.62 22.50
C GLY A 73 9.01 4.45 21.11
N SER A 74 9.84 4.36 20.06
CA SER A 74 9.36 4.23 18.68
C SER A 74 8.81 2.84 18.39
N PRO A 75 7.85 2.68 17.43
CA PRO A 75 7.33 1.39 17.01
C PRO A 75 8.44 0.39 16.66
N PHE A 76 8.19 -0.90 16.95
CA PHE A 76 9.18 -1.96 16.74
C PHE A 76 9.75 -1.96 15.32
N ARG A 77 8.92 -1.76 14.29
CA ARG A 77 9.34 -1.69 12.89
C ARG A 77 10.43 -0.63 12.64
N HIS A 78 10.36 0.57 13.25
CA HIS A 78 11.40 1.60 13.11
C HIS A 78 12.70 1.20 13.83
N ARG A 79 12.57 0.56 15.02
CA ARG A 79 13.73 0.01 15.73
C ARG A 79 14.42 -1.10 14.93
N PHE A 80 13.63 -1.98 14.28
CA PHE A 80 14.15 -3.03 13.39
C PHE A 80 15.00 -2.46 12.26
N TYR A 81 14.49 -1.49 11.49
CA TYR A 81 15.23 -0.84 10.41
C TYR A 81 16.49 -0.11 10.90
N ARG A 82 16.45 0.49 12.10
CA ARG A 82 17.62 1.12 12.71
C ARG A 82 18.69 0.11 13.09
N LEU A 83 18.32 -1.01 13.70
CA LEU A 83 19.24 -2.05 14.13
C LEU A 83 19.86 -2.80 12.96
N HIS A 84 19.07 -3.04 11.89
CA HIS A 84 19.48 -3.80 10.72
C HIS A 84 19.78 -2.92 9.51
N ARG A 85 20.24 -1.68 9.74
CA ARG A 85 20.43 -0.69 8.66
C ARG A 85 21.32 -1.15 7.51
N LEU A 86 22.42 -1.86 7.79
CA LEU A 86 23.34 -2.34 6.77
C LEU A 86 22.76 -3.51 5.95
N PRO A 87 22.26 -4.61 6.57
CA PRO A 87 21.64 -5.67 5.79
C PRO A 87 20.40 -5.21 5.02
N VAL A 88 19.58 -4.29 5.59
CA VAL A 88 18.45 -3.71 4.86
C VAL A 88 18.92 -2.88 3.66
N ALA A 89 19.97 -2.06 3.82
CA ALA A 89 20.53 -1.28 2.70
C ALA A 89 21.12 -2.19 1.61
N ALA A 90 21.84 -3.25 2.00
CA ALA A 90 22.39 -4.22 1.05
C ALA A 90 21.27 -4.94 0.27
N LEU A 91 20.22 -5.38 0.97
CA LEU A 91 19.05 -6.01 0.33
C LEU A 91 18.34 -5.01 -0.59
N TRP A 92 18.18 -3.74 -0.16
CA TRP A 92 17.55 -2.70 -0.96
C TRP A 92 18.31 -2.46 -2.27
N LEU A 93 19.64 -2.37 -2.22
CA LEU A 93 20.48 -2.23 -3.41
C LEU A 93 20.41 -3.47 -4.32
N ALA A 94 20.38 -4.66 -3.74
CA ALA A 94 20.25 -5.90 -4.50
C ALA A 94 18.90 -5.97 -5.23
N VAL A 95 17.78 -5.64 -4.56
CA VAL A 95 16.44 -5.59 -5.16
C VAL A 95 16.37 -4.50 -6.22
N LEU A 96 16.95 -3.32 -5.98
CA LEU A 96 17.02 -2.25 -6.99
C LEU A 96 17.77 -2.70 -8.23
N GLY A 97 18.97 -3.30 -8.05
CA GLY A 97 19.78 -3.80 -9.17
C GLY A 97 19.06 -4.89 -9.97
N ALA A 98 18.46 -5.86 -9.27
CA ALA A 98 17.67 -6.93 -9.90
C ALA A 98 16.45 -6.37 -10.66
N SER A 99 15.75 -5.39 -10.07
CA SER A 99 14.59 -4.74 -10.72
C SER A 99 15.01 -3.95 -11.96
N LEU A 100 16.11 -3.21 -11.91
CA LEU A 100 16.65 -2.51 -13.08
C LEU A 100 17.05 -3.49 -14.18
N GLY A 101 17.77 -4.56 -13.84
CA GLY A 101 18.14 -5.61 -14.79
C GLY A 101 16.92 -6.25 -15.43
N LEU A 102 15.90 -6.61 -14.63
CA LEU A 102 14.66 -7.18 -15.15
C LEU A 102 13.89 -6.18 -16.03
N ALA A 103 13.81 -4.92 -15.63
CA ALA A 103 13.13 -3.88 -16.39
C ALA A 103 13.82 -3.67 -17.76
N LEU A 104 15.15 -3.53 -17.78
CA LEU A 104 15.90 -3.38 -19.04
C LEU A 104 15.80 -4.60 -19.95
N ALA A 105 15.66 -5.81 -19.39
CA ALA A 105 15.52 -7.04 -20.16
C ALA A 105 14.09 -7.28 -20.70
N ARG A 106 13.06 -6.66 -20.12
CA ARG A 106 11.65 -7.05 -20.38
C ARG A 106 10.74 -5.91 -20.82
N LEU A 107 11.10 -4.65 -20.54
CA LEU A 107 10.24 -3.50 -20.84
C LEU A 107 10.70 -2.79 -22.12
N GLY A 108 9.73 -2.30 -22.87
CA GLY A 108 9.99 -1.41 -24.00
C GLY A 108 10.37 0.01 -23.56
N ALA A 109 10.89 0.82 -24.49
CA ALA A 109 11.37 2.15 -24.19
C ALA A 109 10.27 3.06 -23.56
N LEU A 110 9.04 2.96 -24.04
CA LEU A 110 7.92 3.74 -23.52
C LEU A 110 7.52 3.31 -22.10
N GLU A 111 7.49 1.98 -21.84
CA GLU A 111 7.25 1.46 -20.49
C GLU A 111 8.35 1.90 -19.51
N LEU A 112 9.62 1.83 -19.94
CA LEU A 112 10.76 2.28 -19.13
C LEU A 112 10.67 3.77 -18.81
N SER A 113 10.44 4.63 -19.81
CA SER A 113 10.35 6.07 -19.59
C SER A 113 9.20 6.46 -18.68
N THR A 114 8.04 5.84 -18.86
CA THR A 114 6.86 6.08 -18.01
C THR A 114 7.04 5.50 -16.61
N GLY A 115 7.67 4.30 -16.49
CA GLY A 115 8.04 3.70 -15.21
C GLY A 115 9.05 4.56 -14.44
N LEU A 116 10.03 5.17 -15.12
CA LEU A 116 10.94 6.14 -14.52
C LEU A 116 10.21 7.40 -14.04
N ALA A 117 9.25 7.92 -14.82
CA ALA A 117 8.43 9.06 -14.39
C ALA A 117 7.60 8.73 -13.14
N LEU A 118 6.99 7.53 -13.05
CA LEU A 118 6.28 7.08 -11.87
C LEU A 118 7.22 6.91 -10.66
N SER A 119 8.40 6.36 -10.88
CA SER A 119 9.44 6.22 -9.84
C SER A 119 9.92 7.59 -9.34
N ALA A 120 10.09 8.56 -10.25
CA ALA A 120 10.43 9.94 -9.90
C ALA A 120 9.32 10.62 -9.09
N ALA A 121 8.04 10.38 -9.41
CA ALA A 121 6.90 10.86 -8.63
C ALA A 121 6.88 10.26 -7.21
N ALA A 122 7.14 8.95 -7.07
CA ALA A 122 7.25 8.29 -5.78
C ALA A 122 8.44 8.82 -4.95
N LEU A 123 9.59 9.04 -5.60
CA LEU A 123 10.75 9.65 -4.95
C LEU A 123 10.46 11.09 -4.50
N ALA A 124 9.82 11.89 -5.36
CA ALA A 124 9.41 13.26 -5.02
C ALA A 124 8.45 13.28 -3.82
N TYR A 125 7.51 12.33 -3.76
CA TYR A 125 6.65 12.13 -2.60
C TYR A 125 7.49 11.85 -1.33
N LEU A 126 8.43 10.89 -1.37
CA LEU A 126 9.30 10.57 -0.24
C LEU A 126 10.13 11.77 0.23
N LEU A 127 10.73 12.52 -0.71
CA LEU A 127 11.54 13.70 -0.39
C LEU A 127 10.69 14.79 0.28
N ARG A 128 9.49 15.05 -0.23
CA ARG A 128 8.56 16.03 0.39
C ARG A 128 8.14 15.56 1.78
N ARG A 129 7.81 14.28 1.96
CA ARG A 129 7.41 13.73 3.24
C ARG A 129 8.46 13.92 4.33
N HIS A 130 9.74 13.73 4.00
CA HIS A 130 10.84 13.82 4.96
C HIS A 130 11.50 15.21 5.01
N GLY A 131 11.28 16.07 4.01
CA GLY A 131 11.86 17.40 3.92
C GLY A 131 10.99 18.54 4.45
N SER A 132 9.66 18.38 4.48
CA SER A 132 8.73 19.43 4.90
C SER A 132 7.76 18.95 5.97
N ARG A 133 7.48 19.82 6.98
CA ARG A 133 6.42 19.55 7.95
C ARG A 133 5.06 19.85 7.33
N GLY A 134 4.12 18.89 7.42
CA GLY A 134 2.71 19.09 7.10
C GLY A 134 2.37 18.96 5.62
N GLN A 135 2.31 17.74 5.09
CA GLN A 135 1.70 17.44 3.79
C GLN A 135 0.19 17.30 3.94
N PRO A 136 -0.63 18.23 3.41
CA PRO A 136 -2.07 18.23 3.67
C PRO A 136 -2.85 17.12 2.96
N PHE A 137 -2.30 16.50 1.91
CA PHE A 137 -2.97 15.52 1.06
C PHE A 137 -2.18 14.22 0.91
N ARG A 138 -1.37 13.87 1.91
CA ARG A 138 -0.53 12.67 1.90
C ARG A 138 -1.32 11.40 1.56
N GLU A 139 -2.47 11.21 2.21
CA GLU A 139 -3.31 10.02 2.03
C GLU A 139 -3.80 9.89 0.59
N LEU A 140 -4.14 11.01 -0.04
CA LEU A 140 -4.57 11.05 -1.44
C LEU A 140 -3.40 10.78 -2.38
N GLU A 141 -2.22 11.40 -2.14
CA GLU A 141 -1.02 11.16 -2.95
C GLU A 141 -0.63 9.67 -2.91
N VAL A 142 -0.60 9.04 -1.73
CA VAL A 142 -0.30 7.62 -1.59
C VAL A 142 -1.32 6.77 -2.32
N ALA A 143 -2.62 7.04 -2.13
CA ALA A 143 -3.69 6.28 -2.77
C ALA A 143 -3.61 6.35 -4.31
N LEU A 144 -3.34 7.52 -4.86
CA LEU A 144 -3.17 7.70 -6.31
C LEU A 144 -1.92 7.00 -6.84
N LEU A 145 -0.77 7.18 -6.17
CA LEU A 145 0.47 6.50 -6.57
C LEU A 145 0.31 4.97 -6.56
N PHE A 146 -0.40 4.46 -5.55
CA PHE A 146 -0.65 3.02 -5.42
C PHE A 146 -1.58 2.51 -6.52
N ALA A 147 -2.68 3.23 -6.80
CA ALA A 147 -3.62 2.87 -7.84
C ALA A 147 -2.98 2.95 -9.24
N PHE A 148 -2.28 4.05 -9.56
CA PHE A 148 -1.56 4.18 -10.83
C PHE A 148 -0.45 3.13 -10.98
N GLY A 149 0.30 2.82 -9.91
CA GLY A 149 1.27 1.74 -9.92
C GLY A 149 0.65 0.39 -10.25
N GLY A 150 -0.50 0.06 -9.63
CA GLY A 150 -1.25 -1.15 -9.91
C GLY A 150 -1.77 -1.25 -11.35
N GLY A 151 -2.21 -0.12 -11.93
CA GLY A 151 -2.72 -0.03 -13.30
C GLY A 151 -1.64 0.11 -14.38
N PHE A 152 -0.43 0.51 -14.01
CA PHE A 152 0.63 0.88 -14.96
C PHE A 152 0.88 -0.18 -16.05
N PHE A 153 1.24 -1.39 -15.65
CA PHE A 153 1.54 -2.45 -16.60
C PHE A 153 0.32 -2.93 -17.39
N LEU A 154 -0.89 -2.80 -16.82
CA LEU A 154 -2.13 -3.16 -17.50
C LEU A 154 -2.39 -2.26 -18.70
N LEU A 155 -2.09 -0.96 -18.56
CA LEU A 155 -2.22 0.01 -19.65
C LEU A 155 -1.35 -0.40 -20.85
N PHE A 156 -0.08 -0.77 -20.60
CA PHE A 156 0.85 -1.21 -21.66
C PHE A 156 0.53 -2.60 -22.19
N ALA A 157 -0.13 -3.45 -21.41
CA ALA A 157 -0.62 -4.73 -21.86
C ALA A 157 -1.93 -4.65 -22.70
N GLY A 158 -2.41 -3.43 -22.98
CA GLY A 158 -3.56 -3.18 -23.83
C GLY A 158 -4.90 -3.08 -23.12
N ALA A 159 -4.91 -2.87 -21.80
CA ALA A 159 -6.16 -2.61 -21.08
C ALA A 159 -6.85 -1.36 -21.62
N PRO A 160 -8.17 -1.41 -21.89
CA PRO A 160 -8.92 -0.23 -22.28
C PRO A 160 -8.89 0.83 -21.16
N LEU A 161 -8.57 2.07 -21.51
CA LEU A 161 -8.31 3.13 -20.52
C LEU A 161 -9.52 3.40 -19.62
N LEU A 162 -10.73 3.55 -20.18
CA LEU A 162 -11.92 3.87 -19.39
C LEU A 162 -12.29 2.75 -18.41
N PRO A 163 -12.38 1.46 -18.81
CA PRO A 163 -12.55 0.35 -17.88
C PRO A 163 -11.46 0.26 -16.81
N LEU A 164 -10.20 0.49 -17.20
CA LEU A 164 -9.10 0.50 -16.23
C LEU A 164 -9.28 1.60 -15.19
N LEU A 165 -9.59 2.83 -15.58
CA LEU A 165 -9.84 3.95 -14.67
C LEU A 165 -11.07 3.70 -13.78
N GLU A 166 -12.15 3.11 -14.32
CA GLU A 166 -13.33 2.69 -13.56
C GLU A 166 -12.94 1.74 -12.43
N LEU A 167 -12.05 0.78 -12.69
CA LEU A 167 -11.64 -0.21 -11.70
C LEU A 167 -10.56 0.31 -10.72
N LEU A 168 -9.74 1.25 -11.17
CA LEU A 168 -8.75 1.89 -10.30
C LEU A 168 -9.39 2.85 -9.29
N ALA A 169 -10.56 3.41 -9.58
CA ALA A 169 -11.24 4.33 -8.67
C ALA A 169 -11.62 3.68 -7.32
N PRO A 170 -12.31 2.52 -7.25
CA PRO A 170 -12.58 1.86 -5.98
C PRO A 170 -11.31 1.39 -5.28
N PHE A 171 -10.29 0.93 -6.01
CA PHE A 171 -9.01 0.56 -5.43
C PHE A 171 -8.28 1.76 -4.81
N SER A 172 -8.27 2.91 -5.49
CA SER A 172 -7.72 4.16 -4.95
C SER A 172 -8.48 4.61 -3.69
N ALA A 173 -9.82 4.53 -3.71
CA ALA A 173 -10.64 4.86 -2.54
C ALA A 173 -10.32 3.96 -1.34
N LEU A 174 -10.12 2.66 -1.56
CA LEU A 174 -9.69 1.71 -0.51
C LEU A 174 -8.31 2.07 0.05
N CYS A 175 -7.33 2.36 -0.81
CA CYS A 175 -6.00 2.79 -0.39
C CYS A 175 -6.07 4.08 0.42
N PHE A 176 -6.91 5.04 0.02
CA PHE A 176 -7.13 6.28 0.76
C PHE A 176 -7.71 6.00 2.16
N VAL A 177 -8.76 5.18 2.25
CA VAL A 177 -9.38 4.81 3.53
C VAL A 177 -8.39 4.09 4.43
N ASN A 178 -7.64 3.12 3.89
CA ASN A 178 -6.63 2.37 4.64
C ASN A 178 -5.58 3.32 5.25
N VAL A 179 -4.96 4.17 4.44
CA VAL A 179 -3.92 5.11 4.90
C VAL A 179 -4.48 6.14 5.88
N ALA A 180 -5.72 6.61 5.67
CA ALA A 180 -6.38 7.56 6.55
C ALA A 180 -6.68 6.95 7.94
N LEU A 181 -7.15 5.70 7.99
CA LEU A 181 -7.38 4.96 9.24
C LEU A 181 -6.07 4.71 10.00
N ILE A 182 -5.05 4.22 9.31
CA ILE A 182 -3.72 4.02 9.90
C ILE A 182 -3.19 5.33 10.49
N GLY A 183 -3.30 6.43 9.74
CA GLY A 183 -2.87 7.75 10.20
C GLY A 183 -3.62 8.23 11.45
N LEU A 184 -4.91 7.90 11.60
CA LEU A 184 -5.69 8.21 12.81
C LEU A 184 -5.19 7.44 14.04
N TRP A 185 -4.82 6.19 13.87
CA TRP A 185 -4.39 5.32 14.97
C TRP A 185 -2.94 5.56 15.41
N GLU A 186 -2.03 5.76 14.46
CA GLU A 186 -0.59 5.88 14.75
C GLU A 186 -0.18 7.23 15.36
N GLY A 187 -0.92 8.29 15.06
CA GLY A 187 -0.64 9.58 15.67
C GLY A 187 0.70 10.19 15.28
N ASP A 188 1.10 10.06 14.01
CA ASP A 188 2.35 10.63 13.50
C ASP A 188 2.41 12.15 13.76
N GLU A 189 3.34 12.58 14.64
CA GLU A 189 3.54 13.99 14.98
C GLU A 189 4.13 14.81 13.82
N ARG A 190 4.76 14.16 12.84
CA ARG A 190 5.41 14.81 11.70
C ARG A 190 4.44 15.18 10.59
N SER A 191 3.36 14.41 10.43
CA SER A 191 2.30 14.69 9.46
C SER A 191 0.95 14.62 10.15
N VAL A 192 0.23 15.73 10.21
CA VAL A 192 -1.15 15.73 10.73
C VAL A 192 -2.04 15.05 9.65
N PRO A 193 -2.57 13.84 9.90
CA PRO A 193 -3.43 13.16 8.94
C PRO A 193 -4.63 14.03 8.56
N LEU A 194 -5.10 13.90 7.32
CA LEU A 194 -6.23 14.66 6.80
C LEU A 194 -7.46 14.54 7.71
N ALA A 195 -7.70 13.35 8.23
CA ALA A 195 -8.81 13.07 9.14
C ALA A 195 -8.67 13.73 10.54
N ARG A 196 -7.46 14.07 10.98
CA ARG A 196 -7.23 14.89 12.18
C ARG A 196 -7.32 16.38 11.87
N ARG A 197 -6.82 16.79 10.70
CA ARG A 197 -6.92 18.18 10.23
C ARG A 197 -8.37 18.61 10.01
N PHE A 198 -9.21 17.69 9.54
CA PHE A 198 -10.65 17.87 9.33
C PHE A 198 -11.42 16.90 10.22
N PRO A 199 -11.75 17.26 11.47
CA PRO A 199 -12.42 16.35 12.41
C PRO A 199 -13.77 15.80 11.94
N ALA A 200 -14.47 16.53 11.07
CA ALA A 200 -15.69 16.06 10.44
C ALA A 200 -15.42 14.86 9.54
N LEU A 201 -14.33 14.89 8.75
CA LEU A 201 -13.91 13.78 7.91
C LEU A 201 -13.52 12.56 8.77
N GLY A 202 -12.75 12.77 9.84
CA GLY A 202 -12.36 11.69 10.76
C GLY A 202 -13.57 10.97 11.38
N ARG A 203 -14.59 11.72 11.77
CA ARG A 203 -15.85 11.14 12.29
C ARG A 203 -16.69 10.47 11.21
N ALA A 204 -16.66 10.98 9.98
CA ALA A 204 -17.42 10.43 8.86
C ALA A 204 -16.74 9.21 8.22
N LEU A 205 -15.42 9.02 8.43
CA LEU A 205 -14.63 7.99 7.75
C LEU A 205 -15.20 6.57 7.94
N PRO A 206 -15.58 6.09 9.17
CA PRO A 206 -16.16 4.76 9.33
C PRO A 206 -17.49 4.61 8.58
N VAL A 207 -18.36 5.62 8.64
CA VAL A 207 -19.64 5.60 7.94
C VAL A 207 -19.43 5.63 6.43
N GLY A 208 -18.53 6.51 5.94
CA GLY A 208 -18.17 6.60 4.53
C GLY A 208 -17.60 5.28 3.98
N THR A 209 -16.85 4.55 4.80
CA THR A 209 -16.32 3.23 4.44
C THR A 209 -17.44 2.19 4.26
N PHE A 210 -18.44 2.16 5.15
CA PHE A 210 -19.60 1.30 4.97
C PHE A 210 -20.47 1.72 3.77
N MET A 211 -20.62 3.03 3.52
CA MET A 211 -21.32 3.51 2.33
C MET A 211 -20.60 3.13 1.04
N LEU A 212 -19.26 3.18 1.03
CA LEU A 212 -18.46 2.68 -0.08
C LEU A 212 -18.70 1.18 -0.30
N ALA A 213 -18.67 0.36 0.76
CA ALA A 213 -18.96 -1.05 0.67
C ALA A 213 -20.36 -1.32 0.11
N ALA A 214 -21.38 -0.64 0.62
CA ALA A 214 -22.75 -0.79 0.17
C ALA A 214 -22.91 -0.36 -1.31
N GLY A 215 -22.34 0.77 -1.71
CA GLY A 215 -22.38 1.25 -3.09
C GLY A 215 -21.73 0.25 -4.07
N LEU A 216 -20.56 -0.30 -3.70
CA LEU A 216 -19.87 -1.32 -4.50
C LEU A 216 -20.67 -2.63 -4.58
N LEU A 217 -21.28 -3.08 -3.48
CA LEU A 217 -22.15 -4.26 -3.48
C LEU A 217 -23.39 -4.08 -4.36
N LEU A 218 -24.00 -2.90 -4.33
CA LEU A 218 -25.16 -2.59 -5.17
C LEU A 218 -24.78 -2.46 -6.65
N ALA A 219 -23.60 -1.96 -6.96
CA ALA A 219 -23.10 -1.83 -8.33
C ALA A 219 -22.61 -3.16 -8.92
N ALA A 220 -22.12 -4.10 -8.10
CA ALA A 220 -21.52 -5.35 -8.55
C ALA A 220 -22.40 -6.20 -9.48
N PRO A 221 -23.74 -6.36 -9.26
CA PRO A 221 -24.60 -7.14 -10.15
C PRO A 221 -24.73 -6.55 -11.57
N PHE A 222 -24.55 -5.24 -11.70
CA PHE A 222 -24.74 -4.51 -12.96
C PHE A 222 -23.41 -4.27 -13.70
N SER A 223 -22.28 -4.57 -13.06
CA SER A 223 -20.95 -4.38 -13.64
C SER A 223 -20.43 -5.67 -14.28
N PRO A 224 -19.85 -5.60 -15.49
CA PRO A 224 -19.11 -6.74 -16.07
C PRO A 224 -17.85 -7.10 -15.25
N TYR A 225 -17.43 -6.20 -14.38
CA TYR A 225 -16.21 -6.32 -13.54
C TYR A 225 -16.51 -6.75 -12.11
N ARG A 226 -17.57 -7.55 -11.94
CA ARG A 226 -18.09 -8.02 -10.66
C ARG A 226 -17.04 -8.48 -9.64
N PRO A 227 -15.99 -9.27 -9.99
CA PRO A 227 -14.99 -9.70 -9.03
C PRO A 227 -14.25 -8.55 -8.33
N VAL A 228 -13.90 -7.49 -9.06
CA VAL A 228 -13.21 -6.32 -8.50
C VAL A 228 -14.14 -5.55 -7.55
N TYR A 229 -15.40 -5.35 -7.94
CA TYR A 229 -16.40 -4.67 -7.08
C TYR A 229 -16.64 -5.44 -5.79
N LEU A 230 -16.77 -6.78 -5.85
CA LEU A 230 -16.97 -7.62 -4.67
C LEU A 230 -15.73 -7.64 -3.76
N ALA A 231 -14.52 -7.76 -4.34
CA ALA A 231 -13.29 -7.68 -3.58
C ALA A 231 -13.16 -6.32 -2.88
N ALA A 232 -13.44 -5.23 -3.60
CA ALA A 232 -13.40 -3.87 -3.04
C ALA A 232 -14.45 -3.66 -1.96
N ALA A 233 -15.67 -4.14 -2.16
CA ALA A 233 -16.74 -4.06 -1.18
C ALA A 233 -16.38 -4.81 0.12
N LEU A 234 -15.83 -6.00 0.00
CA LEU A 234 -15.40 -6.79 1.15
C LEU A 234 -14.24 -6.12 1.89
N SER A 235 -13.23 -5.58 1.18
CA SER A 235 -12.17 -4.78 1.79
C SER A 235 -12.73 -3.56 2.54
N ALA A 236 -13.65 -2.82 1.93
CA ALA A 236 -14.28 -1.65 2.55
C ALA A 236 -15.07 -2.06 3.80
N LEU A 237 -15.80 -3.18 3.76
CA LEU A 237 -16.54 -3.71 4.90
C LEU A 237 -15.59 -4.06 6.06
N LEU A 238 -14.51 -4.78 5.79
CA LEU A 238 -13.50 -5.16 6.79
C LEU A 238 -12.84 -3.92 7.42
N LEU A 239 -12.46 -2.92 6.60
CA LEU A 239 -11.92 -1.66 7.10
C LEU A 239 -12.96 -0.89 7.94
N GLY A 240 -14.22 -0.87 7.53
CA GLY A 240 -15.31 -0.23 8.27
C GLY A 240 -15.57 -0.89 9.63
N VAL A 241 -15.53 -2.22 9.70
CA VAL A 241 -15.62 -2.98 10.95
C VAL A 241 -14.42 -2.65 11.83
N LEU A 242 -13.21 -2.70 11.30
CA LEU A 242 -11.98 -2.40 12.04
C LEU A 242 -11.98 -0.96 12.59
N ALA A 243 -12.51 0.00 11.83
CA ALA A 243 -12.63 1.39 12.26
C ALA A 243 -13.58 1.60 13.47
N ARG A 244 -14.47 0.65 13.72
CA ARG A 244 -15.44 0.66 14.85
C ARG A 244 -15.08 -0.26 16.00
N THR A 245 -14.08 -1.12 15.83
CA THR A 245 -13.66 -2.01 16.92
C THR A 245 -12.96 -1.23 18.03
N ALA A 246 -12.97 -1.79 19.23
CA ALA A 246 -12.23 -1.25 20.36
C ALA A 246 -10.73 -1.07 20.00
N PRO A 247 -10.03 -0.08 20.57
CA PRO A 247 -8.64 0.18 20.24
C PRO A 247 -7.78 -1.04 20.55
N LEU A 248 -7.19 -1.60 19.48
CA LEU A 248 -6.18 -2.63 19.54
C LEU A 248 -4.78 -1.96 19.64
N LYS A 249 -3.74 -2.76 19.84
CA LYS A 249 -2.37 -2.26 19.70
C LYS A 249 -2.20 -1.65 18.29
N PRO A 250 -1.55 -0.47 18.14
CA PRO A 250 -1.39 0.19 16.83
C PRO A 250 -0.77 -0.72 15.76
N THR A 251 0.20 -1.56 16.14
CA THR A 251 0.81 -2.55 15.22
C THR A 251 -0.20 -3.56 14.69
N THR A 252 -1.07 -4.06 15.55
CA THR A 252 -2.15 -5.00 15.22
C THR A 252 -3.20 -4.34 14.32
N GLN A 253 -3.62 -3.10 14.64
CA GLN A 253 -4.57 -2.35 13.80
C GLN A 253 -4.02 -2.10 12.40
N HIS A 254 -2.73 -1.75 12.30
CA HIS A 254 -2.06 -1.55 11.03
C HIS A 254 -2.05 -2.84 10.18
N ALA A 255 -1.56 -3.94 10.77
CA ALA A 255 -1.49 -5.21 10.05
C ALA A 255 -2.88 -5.73 9.63
N LEU A 256 -3.92 -5.53 10.45
CA LEU A 256 -5.29 -5.89 10.09
C LEU A 256 -5.86 -4.98 8.99
N ALA A 257 -5.52 -3.69 8.99
CA ALA A 257 -5.94 -2.78 7.92
C ALA A 257 -5.34 -3.18 6.57
N ASP A 258 -4.06 -3.53 6.54
CA ASP A 258 -3.41 -4.00 5.32
C ASP A 258 -3.93 -5.39 4.91
N ALA A 259 -4.18 -6.30 5.87
CA ALA A 259 -4.79 -7.61 5.62
C ALA A 259 -6.20 -7.51 5.03
N ALA A 260 -6.98 -6.47 5.41
CA ALA A 260 -8.28 -6.21 4.81
C ALA A 260 -8.23 -5.95 3.29
N LEU A 261 -7.07 -5.60 2.76
CA LEU A 261 -6.86 -5.40 1.31
C LEU A 261 -6.43 -6.68 0.57
N PHE A 262 -6.32 -7.84 1.23
CA PHE A 262 -5.99 -9.12 0.59
C PHE A 262 -7.21 -9.86 0.00
N THR A 263 -8.37 -9.22 -0.01
CA THR A 263 -9.61 -9.79 -0.56
C THR A 263 -9.52 -10.27 -2.02
N PRO A 264 -8.63 -9.72 -2.91
CA PRO A 264 -8.43 -10.30 -4.24
C PRO A 264 -8.12 -11.79 -4.25
N LEU A 265 -7.49 -12.33 -3.19
CA LEU A 265 -7.20 -13.76 -3.07
C LEU A 265 -8.45 -14.65 -3.18
N LEU A 266 -9.62 -14.14 -2.81
CA LEU A 266 -10.89 -14.87 -2.86
C LEU A 266 -11.49 -14.93 -4.28
N PHE A 267 -10.98 -14.09 -5.19
CA PHE A 267 -11.53 -13.93 -6.55
C PHE A 267 -10.52 -14.26 -7.65
N LEU A 268 -9.24 -14.46 -7.28
CA LEU A 268 -8.23 -14.92 -8.22
C LEU A 268 -8.45 -16.39 -8.54
N VAL A 269 -8.66 -16.70 -9.81
CA VAL A 269 -8.71 -18.08 -10.30
C VAL A 269 -7.28 -18.54 -10.55
N PRO A 270 -6.87 -19.72 -10.07
CA PRO A 270 -5.57 -20.30 -10.42
C PRO A 270 -5.45 -20.43 -11.95
N ALA A 271 -4.33 -19.95 -12.50
CA ALA A 271 -4.02 -20.08 -13.92
C ALA A 271 -3.51 -21.48 -14.26
#